data_f3b1019c8d824f714a1bf3fd2a17ff7a
#
_entry.id   f3b1019c8d824f714a1bf3fd2a17ff7a
#
_cell.length_a   1.000
_cell.length_b   1.000
_cell.length_c   1.000
_cell.angle_alpha   90.00
_cell.angle_beta   90.00
_cell.angle_gamma   90.00
#
_symmetry.space_group_name_H-M   'P 1'
#
loop_
_entity.id
_entity.type
_entity.pdbx_description
1 polymer ?
#
loop_
_entity_poly.entity_id
_entity_poly.type
_entity_poly.pdbx_seq_one_letter_code
_entity_poly.pdbx_strand_id
1 'polypeptide(L)'
;MKIAILGTRGIPNNYGGFEQCAEYLSVGLVDKGHDVTIYAPHFHPYKKNIYKGVNIISIFSPQNFIGISAANFVYDYLCFKDAVNKDFDIILELGLITSSLAIIFCRHKGKIVATNLDGLEWKRAKWSTFIQRLTKQLEKYGVKHSDYLIADNFGIQQYIK
;
A
#
# COMPACT_ATOMS: atom_id res chain seq x y z
N MET A 1 4.43 15.25 -11.06
CA MET A 1 4.98 13.91 -10.84
C MET A 1 3.88 12.89 -11.03
N LYS A 2 4.22 11.69 -11.46
CA LYS A 2 3.32 10.54 -11.57
C LYS A 2 3.46 9.68 -10.32
N ILE A 3 2.39 9.55 -9.55
CA ILE A 3 2.39 8.91 -8.24
C ILE A 3 1.44 7.70 -8.25
N ALA A 4 1.95 6.53 -7.89
CA ALA A 4 1.13 5.35 -7.63
C ALA A 4 0.88 5.20 -6.12
N ILE A 5 -0.37 4.97 -5.71
CA ILE A 5 -0.76 4.70 -4.32
C ILE A 5 -1.26 3.27 -4.22
N LEU A 6 -0.59 2.47 -3.39
CA LEU A 6 -0.82 1.05 -3.16
C LEU A 6 -1.12 0.77 -1.68
N GLY A 7 -1.42 -0.48 -1.36
CA GLY A 7 -1.66 -0.92 0.03
C GLY A 7 -3.04 -0.53 0.56
N THR A 8 -4.00 -0.26 -0.32
CA THR A 8 -5.39 0.10 0.03
C THR A 8 -6.39 -0.81 -0.69
N ARG A 9 -7.64 -0.74 -0.27
CA ARG A 9 -8.75 -1.38 -0.99
C ARG A 9 -9.46 -0.45 -1.98
N GLY A 10 -8.78 0.64 -2.40
CA GLY A 10 -9.23 1.57 -3.42
C GLY A 10 -10.12 2.70 -2.89
N ILE A 11 -10.52 3.56 -3.82
CA ILE A 11 -11.40 4.72 -3.60
C ILE A 11 -12.58 4.69 -4.59
N PRO A 12 -13.72 5.38 -4.29
CA PRO A 12 -14.03 6.07 -3.03
C PRO A 12 -14.10 5.11 -1.85
N ASN A 13 -13.85 5.62 -0.65
CA ASN A 13 -13.82 4.80 0.56
C ASN A 13 -15.16 4.06 0.77
N ASN A 14 -15.06 2.75 0.97
CA ASN A 14 -16.18 1.89 1.34
C ASN A 14 -15.81 0.83 2.39
N TYR A 15 -14.60 0.95 2.99
CA TYR A 15 -14.10 -0.09 3.89
C TYR A 15 -13.64 0.45 5.25
N GLY A 16 -12.72 1.42 5.31
CA GLY A 16 -12.18 1.86 6.58
C GLY A 16 -11.36 3.14 6.54
N GLY A 17 -10.68 3.46 7.66
CA GLY A 17 -9.92 4.69 7.82
C GLY A 17 -8.73 4.81 6.88
N PHE A 18 -8.11 3.70 6.50
CA PHE A 18 -7.01 3.66 5.55
C PHE A 18 -7.43 4.14 4.15
N GLU A 19 -8.56 3.63 3.68
CA GLU A 19 -9.13 4.03 2.40
C GLU A 19 -9.60 5.47 2.42
N GLN A 20 -10.09 5.95 3.56
CA GLN A 20 -10.43 7.36 3.74
C GLN A 20 -9.20 8.25 3.64
N CYS A 21 -8.10 7.90 4.31
CA CYS A 21 -6.84 8.60 4.20
C CYS A 21 -6.32 8.61 2.75
N ALA A 22 -6.35 7.46 2.07
CA ALA A 22 -5.94 7.34 0.69
C ALA A 22 -6.80 8.19 -0.27
N GLU A 23 -8.11 8.27 -0.04
CA GLU A 23 -9.02 9.13 -0.82
C GLU A 23 -8.65 10.60 -0.68
N TYR A 24 -8.55 11.13 0.55
CA TYR A 24 -8.19 12.53 0.77
C TYR A 24 -6.80 12.86 0.25
N LEU A 25 -5.82 11.98 0.48
CA LEU A 25 -4.46 12.16 0.04
C LEU A 25 -4.36 12.19 -1.49
N SER A 26 -4.99 11.22 -2.18
CA SER A 26 -4.93 11.13 -3.64
C SER A 26 -5.59 12.32 -4.32
N VAL A 27 -6.77 12.74 -3.84
CA VAL A 27 -7.47 13.93 -4.36
C VAL A 27 -6.66 15.19 -4.09
N GLY A 28 -6.12 15.37 -2.87
CA GLY A 28 -5.30 16.53 -2.54
C GLY A 28 -3.99 16.61 -3.33
N LEU A 29 -3.43 15.47 -3.76
CA LEU A 29 -2.27 15.44 -4.65
C LEU A 29 -2.66 15.84 -6.08
N VAL A 30 -3.83 15.42 -6.58
CA VAL A 30 -4.36 15.87 -7.88
C VAL A 30 -4.58 17.37 -7.87
N ASP A 31 -5.17 17.93 -6.81
CA ASP A 31 -5.40 19.38 -6.67
C ASP A 31 -4.08 20.20 -6.68
N LYS A 32 -2.96 19.54 -6.30
CA LYS A 32 -1.61 20.11 -6.38
C LYS A 32 -0.94 19.90 -7.75
N GLY A 33 -1.63 19.35 -8.73
CA GLY A 33 -1.14 19.18 -10.10
C GLY A 33 -0.31 17.91 -10.32
N HIS A 34 -0.44 16.90 -9.46
CA HIS A 34 0.19 15.59 -9.67
C HIS A 34 -0.74 14.66 -10.47
N ASP A 35 -0.15 13.78 -11.27
CA ASP A 35 -0.85 12.67 -11.91
C ASP A 35 -0.87 11.48 -10.93
N VAL A 36 -2.04 11.21 -10.35
CA VAL A 36 -2.18 10.22 -9.28
C VAL A 36 -2.97 9.02 -9.74
N THR A 37 -2.44 7.85 -9.48
CA THR A 37 -3.11 6.57 -9.73
C THR A 37 -3.19 5.78 -8.43
N ILE A 38 -4.39 5.28 -8.10
CA ILE A 38 -4.61 4.38 -6.96
C ILE A 38 -4.99 2.99 -7.46
N TYR A 39 -4.55 1.96 -6.74
CA TYR A 39 -4.88 0.58 -7.01
C TYR A 39 -6.08 0.13 -6.19
N ALA A 40 -7.02 -0.56 -6.83
CA ALA A 40 -8.23 -1.09 -6.21
C ALA A 40 -8.42 -2.58 -6.56
N PRO A 41 -8.96 -3.41 -5.64
CA PRO A 41 -9.27 -4.78 -5.99
C PRO A 41 -10.44 -4.85 -6.99
N HIS A 42 -10.43 -5.86 -7.84
CA HIS A 42 -11.40 -6.02 -8.93
C HIS A 42 -12.87 -6.06 -8.47
N PHE A 43 -13.13 -6.42 -7.23
CA PHE A 43 -14.47 -6.45 -6.63
C PHE A 43 -14.88 -5.12 -5.96
N HIS A 44 -14.03 -4.08 -6.01
CA HIS A 44 -14.41 -2.76 -5.49
C HIS A 44 -15.72 -2.27 -6.12
N PRO A 45 -16.67 -1.72 -5.36
CA PRO A 45 -18.00 -1.36 -5.88
C PRO A 45 -17.95 -0.25 -6.93
N TYR A 46 -17.01 0.67 -6.83
CA TYR A 46 -16.83 1.73 -7.82
C TYR A 46 -16.10 1.19 -9.05
N LYS A 47 -16.78 1.24 -10.21
CA LYS A 47 -16.30 0.60 -11.45
C LYS A 47 -15.75 1.57 -12.50
N LYS A 48 -15.73 2.88 -12.20
CA LYS A 48 -15.13 3.86 -13.11
C LYS A 48 -13.62 3.91 -12.91
N ASN A 49 -12.91 4.28 -13.97
CA ASN A 49 -11.44 4.35 -13.97
C ASN A 49 -10.89 5.68 -13.43
N ILE A 50 -11.76 6.65 -13.13
CA ILE A 50 -11.37 7.95 -12.59
C ILE A 50 -12.35 8.36 -11.49
N TYR A 51 -11.80 8.87 -10.39
CA TYR A 51 -12.55 9.45 -9.29
C TYR A 51 -11.92 10.77 -8.87
N LYS A 52 -12.64 11.90 -9.00
CA LYS A 52 -12.16 13.26 -8.68
C LYS A 52 -10.74 13.55 -9.22
N GLY A 53 -10.48 13.17 -10.48
CA GLY A 53 -9.19 13.35 -11.13
C GLY A 53 -8.13 12.29 -10.82
N VAL A 54 -8.37 11.39 -9.87
CA VAL A 54 -7.48 10.27 -9.54
C VAL A 54 -7.77 9.11 -10.49
N ASN A 55 -6.74 8.57 -11.14
CA ASN A 55 -6.84 7.36 -11.94
C ASN A 55 -6.97 6.13 -11.04
N ILE A 56 -7.78 5.14 -11.45
CA ILE A 56 -7.98 3.90 -10.70
C ILE A 56 -7.59 2.72 -11.58
N ILE A 57 -6.67 1.89 -11.08
CA ILE A 57 -6.30 0.62 -11.68
C ILE A 57 -6.89 -0.52 -10.86
N SER A 58 -7.70 -1.36 -11.53
CA SER A 58 -8.31 -2.53 -10.92
C SER A 58 -7.39 -3.75 -11.06
N ILE A 59 -7.05 -4.39 -9.93
CA ILE A 59 -6.21 -5.58 -9.88
C ILE A 59 -6.98 -6.76 -9.27
N PHE A 60 -6.72 -7.95 -9.78
CA PHE A 60 -7.30 -9.18 -9.25
C PHE A 60 -6.85 -9.44 -7.81
N SER A 61 -7.80 -9.78 -6.94
CA SER A 61 -7.53 -10.25 -5.57
C SER A 61 -8.23 -11.59 -5.33
N PRO A 62 -7.49 -12.64 -4.94
CA PRO A 62 -8.03 -13.98 -4.77
C PRO A 62 -8.73 -14.23 -3.43
N GLN A 63 -9.27 -13.22 -2.75
CA GLN A 63 -9.82 -13.34 -1.39
C GLN A 63 -10.90 -14.41 -1.23
N ASN A 64 -11.69 -14.68 -2.28
CA ASN A 64 -12.76 -15.70 -2.25
C ASN A 64 -12.21 -17.13 -2.31
N PHE A 65 -10.93 -17.32 -2.66
CA PHE A 65 -10.31 -18.63 -2.83
C PHE A 65 -9.37 -19.00 -1.68
N ILE A 66 -8.61 -18.04 -1.18
CA ILE A 66 -7.53 -18.31 -0.21
C ILE A 66 -7.69 -17.53 1.10
N GLY A 67 -8.82 -16.84 1.28
CA GLY A 67 -9.09 -16.00 2.44
C GLY A 67 -8.41 -14.63 2.39
N ILE A 68 -8.91 -13.71 3.20
CA ILE A 68 -8.53 -12.27 3.14
C ILE A 68 -7.05 -12.04 3.41
N SER A 69 -6.49 -12.65 4.47
CA SER A 69 -5.10 -12.39 4.86
C SER A 69 -4.08 -12.84 3.81
N ALA A 70 -4.23 -14.05 3.28
CA ALA A 70 -3.34 -14.55 2.23
C ALA A 70 -3.53 -13.80 0.91
N ALA A 71 -4.78 -13.45 0.59
CA ALA A 71 -5.10 -12.71 -0.63
C ALA A 71 -4.49 -11.31 -0.65
N ASN A 72 -4.34 -10.64 0.50
CA ASN A 72 -3.71 -9.33 0.56
C ASN A 72 -2.23 -9.41 0.10
N PHE A 73 -1.48 -10.43 0.49
CA PHE A 73 -0.10 -10.60 0.00
C PHE A 73 -0.03 -10.76 -1.52
N VAL A 74 -0.95 -11.56 -2.09
CA VAL A 74 -1.00 -11.74 -3.55
C VAL A 74 -1.44 -10.46 -4.25
N TYR A 75 -2.45 -9.80 -3.73
CA TYR A 75 -2.97 -8.54 -4.29
C TYR A 75 -1.89 -7.45 -4.28
N ASP A 76 -1.25 -7.21 -3.14
CA ASP A 76 -0.22 -6.19 -3.01
C ASP A 76 1.00 -6.49 -3.90
N TYR A 77 1.38 -7.78 -4.01
CA TYR A 77 2.42 -8.19 -4.95
C TYR A 77 2.06 -7.86 -6.40
N LEU A 78 0.82 -8.13 -6.82
CA LEU A 78 0.37 -7.84 -8.17
C LEU A 78 0.29 -6.32 -8.44
N CYS A 79 -0.19 -5.54 -7.47
CA CYS A 79 -0.22 -4.08 -7.54
C CYS A 79 1.19 -3.51 -7.69
N PHE A 80 2.10 -3.93 -6.84
CA PHE A 80 3.48 -3.45 -6.86
C PHE A 80 4.21 -3.84 -8.14
N LYS A 81 4.04 -5.10 -8.59
CA LYS A 81 4.59 -5.59 -9.85
C LYS A 81 4.09 -4.79 -11.06
N ASP A 82 2.81 -4.44 -11.08
CA ASP A 82 2.24 -3.58 -12.13
C ASP A 82 2.82 -2.18 -12.06
N ALA A 83 2.88 -1.57 -10.87
CA ALA A 83 3.37 -0.21 -10.66
C ALA A 83 4.84 -0.05 -11.06
N VAL A 84 5.73 -1.00 -10.75
CA VAL A 84 7.15 -0.90 -11.15
C VAL A 84 7.37 -1.03 -12.65
N ASN A 85 6.41 -1.59 -13.39
CA ASN A 85 6.45 -1.71 -14.85
C ASN A 85 5.79 -0.54 -15.59
N LYS A 86 5.13 0.37 -14.89
CA LYS A 86 4.52 1.59 -15.44
C LYS A 86 5.43 2.81 -15.24
N ASP A 87 5.08 3.90 -15.88
CA ASP A 87 5.84 5.16 -15.84
C ASP A 87 5.40 6.01 -14.63
N PHE A 88 5.70 5.53 -13.41
CA PHE A 88 5.55 6.30 -12.18
C PHE A 88 6.90 6.80 -11.68
N ASP A 89 6.92 8.00 -11.08
CA ASP A 89 8.08 8.56 -10.41
C ASP A 89 8.19 8.02 -8.98
N ILE A 90 7.04 7.92 -8.30
CA ILE A 90 6.93 7.53 -6.90
C ILE A 90 5.88 6.44 -6.74
N ILE A 91 6.20 5.42 -5.96
CA ILE A 91 5.27 4.42 -5.44
C ILE A 91 5.08 4.70 -3.94
N LEU A 92 3.88 5.13 -3.56
CA LEU A 92 3.50 5.31 -2.17
C LEU A 92 2.76 4.07 -1.69
N GLU A 93 3.39 3.34 -0.78
CA GLU A 93 2.86 2.11 -0.19
C GLU A 93 2.27 2.42 1.19
N LEU A 94 0.97 2.20 1.36
CA LEU A 94 0.27 2.45 2.61
C LEU A 94 0.15 1.19 3.50
N GLY A 95 0.34 -0.02 2.96
CA GLY A 95 0.18 -1.30 3.66
C GLY A 95 1.48 -2.11 3.75
N LEU A 96 2.45 -1.71 4.55
CA LEU A 96 3.80 -2.27 4.56
C LEU A 96 3.88 -3.79 4.71
N ILE A 97 3.13 -4.40 5.64
CA ILE A 97 3.34 -5.81 6.01
C ILE A 97 3.08 -6.76 4.84
N THR A 98 1.96 -6.58 4.15
CA THR A 98 1.55 -7.43 3.03
C THR A 98 2.32 -7.11 1.75
N SER A 99 2.82 -5.88 1.62
CA SER A 99 3.62 -5.43 0.49
C SER A 99 5.13 -5.70 0.65
N SER A 100 5.61 -6.03 1.86
CA SER A 100 7.03 -6.18 2.12
C SER A 100 7.72 -7.19 1.20
N LEU A 101 7.07 -8.31 0.88
CA LEU A 101 7.59 -9.27 -0.08
C LEU A 101 7.69 -8.69 -1.50
N ALA A 102 6.71 -7.90 -1.92
CA ALA A 102 6.75 -7.24 -3.21
C ALA A 102 7.90 -6.21 -3.29
N ILE A 103 8.07 -5.40 -2.24
CA ILE A 103 9.16 -4.43 -2.14
C ILE A 103 10.53 -5.11 -2.23
N ILE A 104 10.69 -6.29 -1.63
CA ILE A 104 11.96 -7.05 -1.65
C ILE A 104 12.21 -7.68 -3.03
N PHE A 105 11.20 -8.33 -3.60
CA PHE A 105 11.38 -9.17 -4.80
C PHE A 105 11.23 -8.43 -6.11
N CYS A 106 10.47 -7.33 -6.15
CA CYS A 106 10.35 -6.52 -7.35
C CYS A 106 11.48 -5.50 -7.42
N ARG A 107 12.22 -5.49 -8.53
CA ARG A 107 13.20 -4.42 -8.77
C ARG A 107 12.47 -3.11 -8.97
N HIS A 108 12.81 -2.09 -8.20
CA HIS A 108 12.15 -0.76 -8.23
C HIS A 108 12.38 0.02 -9.53
N LYS A 109 13.33 -0.41 -10.37
CA LYS A 109 13.61 0.19 -11.69
C LYS A 109 13.83 1.71 -11.66
N GLY A 110 14.52 2.19 -10.62
CA GLY A 110 14.80 3.61 -10.42
C GLY A 110 13.65 4.46 -9.89
N LYS A 111 12.52 3.83 -9.52
CA LYS A 111 11.39 4.51 -8.87
C LYS A 111 11.65 4.69 -7.39
N ILE A 112 11.15 5.79 -6.84
CA ILE A 112 11.19 6.06 -5.40
C ILE A 112 10.04 5.28 -4.73
N VAL A 113 10.37 4.49 -3.71
CA VAL A 113 9.39 3.79 -2.88
C VAL A 113 9.30 4.48 -1.53
N ALA A 114 8.16 5.13 -1.26
CA ALA A 114 7.84 5.73 0.02
C ALA A 114 6.80 4.84 0.73
N THR A 115 7.09 4.45 1.97
CA THR A 115 6.24 3.52 2.72
C THR A 115 5.72 4.15 4.00
N ASN A 116 4.42 4.04 4.22
CA ASN A 116 3.77 4.49 5.44
C ASN A 116 3.78 3.39 6.51
N LEU A 117 4.16 3.75 7.74
CA LEU A 117 4.03 2.91 8.93
C LEU A 117 2.91 3.50 9.80
N ASP A 118 1.74 2.85 9.78
CA ASP A 118 0.56 3.26 10.54
C ASP A 118 0.49 2.66 11.93
N GLY A 119 1.31 1.65 12.22
CA GLY A 119 1.33 0.98 13.52
C GLY A 119 2.22 -0.24 13.55
N LEU A 120 2.33 -0.82 14.75
CA LEU A 120 3.13 -2.01 15.00
C LEU A 120 2.23 -3.26 14.99
N GLU A 121 1.92 -3.77 13.79
CA GLU A 121 1.04 -4.96 13.63
C GLU A 121 1.51 -6.15 14.46
N TRP A 122 2.82 -6.34 14.61
CA TRP A 122 3.39 -7.42 15.39
C TRP A 122 3.13 -7.31 16.90
N LYS A 123 2.72 -6.12 17.40
CA LYS A 123 2.33 -5.94 18.81
C LYS A 123 0.86 -6.27 19.09
N ARG A 124 0.06 -6.54 18.08
CA ARG A 124 -1.37 -6.82 18.28
C ARG A 124 -1.56 -8.16 18.97
N ALA A 125 -2.25 -8.12 20.11
CA ALA A 125 -2.51 -9.31 20.96
C ALA A 125 -3.33 -10.42 20.29
N LYS A 126 -4.05 -10.09 19.20
CA LYS A 126 -4.83 -11.08 18.43
C LYS A 126 -3.97 -12.11 17.68
N TRP A 127 -2.68 -11.83 17.48
CA TRP A 127 -1.78 -12.69 16.74
C TRP A 127 -1.01 -13.65 17.65
N SER A 128 -0.84 -14.88 17.19
CA SER A 128 0.06 -15.83 17.86
C SER A 128 1.51 -15.33 17.84
N THR A 129 2.33 -15.81 18.78
CA THR A 129 3.75 -15.42 18.89
C THR A 129 4.54 -15.67 17.59
N PHE A 130 4.18 -16.74 16.86
CA PHE A 130 4.78 -17.04 15.57
C PHE A 130 4.45 -15.98 14.52
N ILE A 131 3.17 -15.58 14.41
CA ILE A 131 2.72 -14.53 13.48
C ILE A 131 3.34 -13.18 13.86
N GLN A 132 3.43 -12.86 15.14
CA GLN A 132 4.08 -11.64 15.62
C GLN A 132 5.56 -11.57 15.20
N ARG A 133 6.29 -12.69 15.32
CA ARG A 133 7.69 -12.75 14.86
C ARG A 133 7.80 -12.61 13.35
N LEU A 134 6.94 -13.28 12.61
CA LEU A 134 6.92 -13.21 11.15
C LEU A 134 6.62 -11.78 10.67
N THR A 135 5.57 -11.15 11.17
CA THR A 135 5.20 -9.77 10.79
C THR A 135 6.29 -8.78 11.16
N LYS A 136 6.97 -8.94 12.30
CA LYS A 136 8.12 -8.11 12.68
C LYS A 136 9.29 -8.26 11.71
N GLN A 137 9.56 -9.46 11.20
CA GLN A 137 10.60 -9.65 10.19
C GLN A 137 10.20 -9.02 8.84
N LEU A 138 8.96 -9.20 8.41
CA LEU A 138 8.44 -8.59 7.20
C LEU A 138 8.53 -7.05 7.27
N GLU A 139 8.13 -6.45 8.39
CA GLU A 139 8.26 -5.01 8.65
C GLU A 139 9.72 -4.57 8.51
N LYS A 140 10.65 -5.25 9.20
CA LYS A 140 12.08 -4.93 9.14
C LYS A 140 12.63 -4.96 7.72
N TYR A 141 12.23 -5.96 6.94
CA TYR A 141 12.67 -6.07 5.55
C TYR A 141 12.03 -5.02 4.65
N GLY A 142 10.74 -4.76 4.80
CA GLY A 142 10.05 -3.71 4.06
C GLY A 142 10.65 -2.32 4.31
N VAL A 143 10.87 -1.98 5.59
CA VAL A 143 11.55 -0.74 6.01
C VAL A 143 12.94 -0.62 5.37
N LYS A 144 13.73 -1.68 5.40
CA LYS A 144 15.10 -1.67 4.85
C LYS A 144 15.15 -1.42 3.34
N HIS A 145 14.11 -1.82 2.60
CA HIS A 145 14.07 -1.73 1.15
C HIS A 145 13.19 -0.58 0.62
N SER A 146 12.65 0.24 1.51
CA SER A 146 11.98 1.50 1.16
C SER A 146 12.99 2.65 1.13
N ASP A 147 12.82 3.56 0.16
CA ASP A 147 13.69 4.74 0.06
C ASP A 147 13.31 5.81 1.09
N TYR A 148 12.01 5.93 1.39
CA TYR A 148 11.48 6.86 2.39
C TYR A 148 10.45 6.17 3.29
N LEU A 149 10.45 6.58 4.56
CA LEU A 149 9.49 6.12 5.56
C LEU A 149 8.64 7.29 6.04
N ILE A 150 7.33 7.08 6.08
CA ILE A 150 6.35 8.02 6.62
C ILE A 150 5.85 7.44 7.93
N ALA A 151 5.89 8.22 8.99
CA ALA A 151 5.38 7.84 10.31
C ALA A 151 4.12 8.65 10.62
N ASP A 152 3.02 7.97 10.91
CA ASP A 152 1.72 8.60 11.21
C ASP A 152 1.71 9.38 12.52
N ASN A 153 2.61 9.01 13.44
CA ASN A 153 2.67 9.63 14.76
C ASN A 153 4.09 9.60 15.33
N PHE A 154 4.28 10.37 16.40
CA PHE A 154 5.57 10.49 17.07
C PHE A 154 6.11 9.15 17.61
N GLY A 155 5.23 8.27 18.10
CA GLY A 155 5.64 6.94 18.60
C GLY A 155 6.23 6.05 17.50
N ILE A 156 5.64 6.04 16.32
CA ILE A 156 6.19 5.36 15.14
C ILE A 156 7.49 6.02 14.68
N GLN A 157 7.54 7.36 14.67
CA GLN A 157 8.76 8.07 14.31
C GLN A 157 9.94 7.73 15.24
N GLN A 158 9.70 7.58 16.53
CA GLN A 158 10.74 7.16 17.49
C GLN A 158 11.16 5.70 17.29
N TYR A 159 10.23 4.85 16.89
CA TYR A 159 10.50 3.43 16.66
C TYR A 159 11.37 3.16 15.43
N ILE A 160 11.24 3.96 14.36
CA ILE A 160 11.99 3.79 13.11
C ILE A 160 13.35 4.49 13.08
N LYS A 161 13.66 5.30 14.08
CA LYS A 161 15.00 5.88 14.30
C LYS A 161 15.95 4.86 14.92
#